data_b871413a56ce370316126db21519d5b4
#
_entry.id   b871413a56ce370316126db21519d5b4
#
_cell.length_a   1.000
_cell.length_b   1.000
_cell.length_c   1.000
_cell.angle_alpha   90.00
_cell.angle_beta   90.00
_cell.angle_gamma   90.00
#
_symmetry.space_group_name_H-M   'P 1'
#
loop_
_entity.id
_entity.type
_entity.pdbx_description
1 polymer ?
#
loop_
_entity_poly.entity_id
_entity_poly.type
_entity_poly.pdbx_seq_one_letter_code
_entity_poly.pdbx_strand_id
1 'polypeptide(L)'
;FTPFPDLGLIVIDEEHEPTYKSEQVPRYHAREVAVHRAEVEDASVVLGSATPSMEAMYRARLGEYQLYEMKNRSHMQQMATVHTVDMRKELKNGNRSILSEKLQELIEDRLNAKEQIMLFLNRRGYSGFISCRECGHVVKCPHCNVSLSVHKGGKMVCHYCGYEQPKVTECPECGSRYIGEFRAGTQQIEDMVKARFPQARVLRMDMDTTKKKDSH
;
A
#
# COMPACT_ATOMS: atom_id res chain seq x y z
N PHE A 1 16.20 -11.09 20.60
CA PHE A 1 16.89 -12.40 20.63
C PHE A 1 17.22 -12.78 22.06
N THR A 2 16.18 -13.15 22.84
CA THR A 2 16.35 -13.56 24.24
C THR A 2 17.01 -14.95 24.29
N PRO A 3 18.04 -15.15 25.09
CA PRO A 3 18.67 -16.47 25.29
C PRO A 3 17.77 -17.34 26.15
N PHE A 4 16.97 -18.19 25.50
CA PHE A 4 16.22 -19.23 26.20
C PHE A 4 17.08 -20.51 26.27
N PRO A 5 17.22 -21.16 27.42
CA PRO A 5 17.71 -22.53 27.47
C PRO A 5 16.62 -23.46 26.91
N ASP A 6 17.03 -24.55 26.26
CA ASP A 6 16.13 -25.54 25.65
C ASP A 6 15.08 -24.98 24.68
N LEU A 7 15.55 -24.22 23.72
CA LEU A 7 14.68 -23.66 22.68
C LEU A 7 14.18 -24.77 21.74
N GLY A 8 12.87 -25.04 21.74
CA GLY A 8 12.27 -26.09 20.88
C GLY A 8 11.52 -25.55 19.67
N LEU A 9 11.05 -24.30 19.73
CA LEU A 9 10.22 -23.71 18.66
C LEU A 9 10.41 -22.19 18.58
N ILE A 10 10.53 -21.69 17.35
CA ILE A 10 10.47 -20.26 17.03
C ILE A 10 9.30 -20.03 16.08
N VAL A 11 8.39 -19.14 16.41
CA VAL A 11 7.28 -18.75 15.54
C VAL A 11 7.48 -17.31 15.11
N ILE A 12 7.44 -17.07 13.77
CA ILE A 12 7.46 -15.73 13.19
C ILE A 12 6.14 -15.56 12.45
N ASP A 13 5.25 -14.76 13.02
CA ASP A 13 3.99 -14.38 12.40
C ASP A 13 4.22 -13.20 11.44
N GLU A 14 3.44 -13.15 10.34
CA GLU A 14 3.61 -12.17 9.27
C GLU A 14 5.07 -12.06 8.77
N GLU A 15 5.71 -13.20 8.48
CA GLU A 15 7.15 -13.29 8.16
C GLU A 15 7.60 -12.38 7.01
N HIS A 16 6.65 -11.94 6.16
CA HIS A 16 6.87 -11.05 5.03
C HIS A 16 7.06 -9.58 5.44
N GLU A 17 6.78 -9.22 6.69
CA GLU A 17 6.87 -7.83 7.15
C GLU A 17 8.30 -7.28 7.06
N PRO A 18 8.50 -6.10 6.40
CA PRO A 18 9.83 -5.52 6.24
C PRO A 18 10.51 -5.16 7.56
N THR A 19 9.75 -5.02 8.65
CA THR A 19 10.26 -4.69 9.99
C THR A 19 11.17 -5.76 10.57
N TYR A 20 11.09 -7.00 10.07
CA TYR A 20 12.03 -8.06 10.43
C TYR A 20 13.44 -7.89 9.85
N LYS A 21 13.61 -6.95 8.91
CA LYS A 21 14.91 -6.58 8.36
C LYS A 21 15.45 -5.33 9.05
N SER A 22 16.56 -5.46 9.77
CA SER A 22 17.22 -4.32 10.39
C SER A 22 17.85 -3.40 9.35
N GLU A 23 17.50 -2.12 9.38
CA GLU A 23 18.14 -1.08 8.56
C GLU A 23 19.42 -0.52 9.23
N GLN A 24 19.55 -0.70 10.54
CA GLN A 24 20.70 -0.27 11.33
C GLN A 24 21.81 -1.33 11.36
N VAL A 25 23.04 -0.89 11.58
CA VAL A 25 24.19 -1.80 11.74
C VAL A 25 24.20 -2.36 13.15
N PRO A 26 24.37 -3.70 13.28
CA PRO A 26 24.53 -4.72 12.26
C PRO A 26 23.20 -5.01 11.52
N ARG A 27 23.29 -5.05 10.19
CA ARG A 27 22.14 -5.37 9.33
C ARG A 27 21.88 -6.88 9.33
N TYR A 28 20.72 -7.30 9.78
CA TYR A 28 20.29 -8.69 9.80
C TYR A 28 18.81 -8.81 9.40
N HIS A 29 18.40 -10.02 9.08
CA HIS A 29 16.99 -10.37 8.91
C HIS A 29 16.61 -11.34 10.02
N ALA A 30 15.57 -11.04 10.79
CA ALA A 30 15.18 -11.85 11.95
C ALA A 30 14.87 -13.31 11.57
N ARG A 31 14.28 -13.56 10.40
CA ARG A 31 14.03 -14.91 9.88
C ARG A 31 15.34 -15.71 9.71
N GLU A 32 16.36 -15.12 9.09
CA GLU A 32 17.65 -15.81 8.88
C GLU A 32 18.34 -16.13 10.22
N VAL A 33 18.26 -15.19 11.16
CA VAL A 33 18.79 -15.42 12.52
C VAL A 33 18.00 -16.51 13.23
N ALA A 34 16.67 -16.54 13.10
CA ALA A 34 15.83 -17.57 13.70
C ALA A 34 16.14 -18.96 13.12
N VAL A 35 16.29 -19.09 11.80
CA VAL A 35 16.65 -20.35 11.14
C VAL A 35 18.03 -20.83 11.63
N HIS A 36 19.04 -19.96 11.61
CA HIS A 36 20.37 -20.34 12.08
C HIS A 36 20.39 -20.73 13.56
N ARG A 37 19.65 -20.00 14.39
CA ARG A 37 19.54 -20.35 15.81
C ARG A 37 18.87 -21.70 16.02
N ALA A 38 17.81 -21.96 15.29
CA ALA A 38 17.10 -23.24 15.37
C ALA A 38 17.99 -24.43 14.95
N GLU A 39 18.85 -24.24 13.94
CA GLU A 39 19.85 -25.25 13.54
C GLU A 39 20.86 -25.54 14.66
N VAL A 40 21.29 -24.52 15.40
CA VAL A 40 22.25 -24.67 16.51
C VAL A 40 21.61 -25.32 17.71
N GLU A 41 20.35 -25.04 17.99
CA GLU A 41 19.61 -25.47 19.19
C GLU A 41 18.74 -26.73 18.97
N ASP A 42 18.80 -27.31 17.75
CA ASP A 42 17.93 -28.42 17.31
C ASP A 42 16.43 -28.11 17.48
N ALA A 43 16.06 -26.88 17.17
CA ALA A 43 14.70 -26.36 17.29
C ALA A 43 13.97 -26.28 15.94
N SER A 44 12.66 -26.12 15.97
CA SER A 44 11.85 -25.91 14.77
C SER A 44 11.54 -24.41 14.54
N VAL A 45 11.41 -24.00 13.28
CA VAL A 45 10.93 -22.65 12.91
C VAL A 45 9.62 -22.76 12.15
N VAL A 46 8.63 -21.99 12.57
CA VAL A 46 7.36 -21.82 11.87
C VAL A 46 7.23 -20.40 11.38
N LEU A 47 7.07 -20.24 10.06
CA LEU A 47 6.86 -18.96 9.39
C LEU A 47 5.39 -18.86 8.99
N GLY A 48 4.64 -17.94 9.60
CA GLY A 48 3.24 -17.70 9.31
C GLY A 48 3.06 -16.48 8.41
N SER A 49 2.22 -16.58 7.37
CA SER A 49 1.83 -15.44 6.55
C SER A 49 0.63 -15.75 5.66
N ALA A 50 -0.23 -14.75 5.47
CA ALA A 50 -1.27 -14.79 4.44
C ALA A 50 -0.70 -14.46 3.03
N THR A 51 0.41 -13.74 2.98
CA THR A 51 1.11 -13.28 1.77
C THR A 51 2.62 -13.53 1.91
N PRO A 52 3.08 -14.79 1.85
CA PRO A 52 4.47 -15.16 2.10
C PRO A 52 5.46 -14.38 1.25
N SER A 53 6.65 -14.13 1.81
CA SER A 53 7.75 -13.51 1.07
C SER A 53 8.18 -14.39 -0.11
N MET A 54 8.72 -13.76 -1.15
CA MET A 54 9.22 -14.47 -2.32
C MET A 54 10.32 -15.48 -1.96
N GLU A 55 11.16 -15.09 -1.01
CA GLU A 55 12.26 -15.92 -0.51
C GLU A 55 11.74 -17.17 0.22
N ALA A 56 10.76 -17.02 1.12
CA ALA A 56 10.18 -18.15 1.84
C ALA A 56 9.48 -19.13 0.87
N MET A 57 8.70 -18.60 -0.08
CA MET A 57 8.05 -19.42 -1.11
C MET A 57 9.04 -20.11 -2.04
N TYR A 58 10.14 -19.45 -2.39
CA TYR A 58 11.18 -20.05 -3.22
C TYR A 58 11.86 -21.22 -2.48
N ARG A 59 12.25 -21.04 -1.22
CA ARG A 59 12.82 -22.11 -0.39
C ARG A 59 11.85 -23.29 -0.19
N ALA A 60 10.57 -22.99 -0.03
CA ALA A 60 9.54 -24.03 0.03
C ALA A 60 9.43 -24.83 -1.28
N ARG A 61 9.54 -24.18 -2.44
CA ARG A 61 9.55 -24.86 -3.75
C ARG A 61 10.79 -25.71 -3.99
N LEU A 62 11.93 -25.33 -3.41
CA LEU A 62 13.16 -26.14 -3.46
C LEU A 62 13.13 -27.32 -2.48
N GLY A 63 12.14 -27.38 -1.59
CA GLY A 63 12.04 -28.42 -0.55
C GLY A 63 12.91 -28.14 0.69
N GLU A 64 13.51 -26.95 0.79
CA GLU A 64 14.24 -26.52 1.99
C GLU A 64 13.28 -26.23 3.16
N TYR A 65 12.06 -25.76 2.85
CA TYR A 65 10.99 -25.55 3.82
C TYR A 65 9.81 -26.45 3.51
N GLN A 66 9.17 -26.97 4.55
CA GLN A 66 7.90 -27.69 4.41
C GLN A 66 6.77 -26.66 4.29
N LEU A 67 6.00 -26.69 3.18
CA LEU A 67 4.86 -25.81 2.97
C LEU A 67 3.57 -26.43 3.51
N TYR A 68 2.87 -25.68 4.35
CA TYR A 68 1.53 -26.00 4.82
C TYR A 68 0.54 -24.93 4.37
N GLU A 69 -0.43 -25.28 3.54
CA GLU A 69 -1.45 -24.36 3.06
C GLU A 69 -2.75 -24.50 3.86
N MET A 70 -3.15 -23.44 4.54
CA MET A 70 -4.45 -23.35 5.23
C MET A 70 -5.49 -22.77 4.27
N LYS A 71 -6.20 -23.62 3.53
CA LYS A 71 -7.16 -23.22 2.47
C LYS A 71 -8.52 -22.77 3.00
N ASN A 72 -8.89 -23.19 4.19
CA ASN A 72 -10.18 -22.91 4.78
C ASN A 72 -10.06 -21.85 5.88
N ARG A 73 -10.97 -20.88 5.91
CA ARG A 73 -11.09 -19.96 7.04
C ARG A 73 -11.69 -20.66 8.26
N SER A 74 -11.17 -20.28 9.45
CA SER A 74 -11.72 -20.70 10.71
C SER A 74 -13.15 -20.30 10.83
N HIS A 75 -14.19 -20.61 10.80
CA HIS A 75 -15.59 -20.15 10.86
C HIS A 75 -16.32 -20.10 9.51
N MET A 76 -15.79 -20.72 8.45
CA MET A 76 -16.45 -20.79 7.13
C MET A 76 -16.98 -19.44 6.60
N GLN A 77 -16.37 -18.33 7.02
CA GLN A 77 -16.78 -17.01 6.56
C GLN A 77 -16.51 -16.84 5.07
N GLN A 78 -17.51 -16.31 4.37
CA GLN A 78 -17.36 -15.97 2.96
C GLN A 78 -16.33 -14.87 2.76
N MET A 79 -15.63 -14.92 1.62
CA MET A 79 -14.72 -13.84 1.22
C MET A 79 -15.53 -12.58 0.92
N ALA A 80 -14.95 -11.42 1.26
CA ALA A 80 -15.53 -10.14 0.87
C ALA A 80 -15.65 -10.03 -0.66
N THR A 81 -16.74 -9.43 -1.13
CA THR A 81 -16.89 -9.11 -2.55
C THR A 81 -15.95 -7.97 -2.92
N VAL A 82 -15.13 -8.18 -3.96
CA VAL A 82 -14.20 -7.17 -4.46
C VAL A 82 -14.76 -6.52 -5.72
N HIS A 83 -14.91 -5.20 -5.71
CA HIS A 83 -15.30 -4.40 -6.86
C HIS A 83 -14.12 -3.61 -7.39
N THR A 84 -13.80 -3.77 -8.67
CA THR A 84 -12.77 -2.97 -9.35
C THR A 84 -13.43 -1.91 -10.21
N VAL A 85 -13.06 -0.65 -10.03
CA VAL A 85 -13.63 0.48 -10.77
C VAL A 85 -12.56 1.17 -11.60
N ASP A 86 -12.83 1.32 -12.91
CA ASP A 86 -11.97 2.10 -13.82
C ASP A 86 -12.32 3.60 -13.72
N MET A 87 -11.49 4.36 -13.04
CA MET A 87 -11.69 5.80 -12.83
C MET A 87 -11.67 6.62 -14.12
N ARG A 88 -11.17 6.09 -15.25
CA ARG A 88 -11.23 6.73 -16.56
C ARG A 88 -12.66 6.70 -17.11
N LYS A 89 -13.39 5.61 -16.88
CA LYS A 89 -14.81 5.50 -17.24
C LYS A 89 -15.66 6.44 -16.37
N GLU A 90 -15.36 6.51 -15.08
CA GLU A 90 -16.02 7.46 -14.16
C GLU A 90 -15.91 8.91 -14.67
N LEU A 91 -14.72 9.33 -15.11
CA LEU A 91 -14.52 10.66 -15.66
C LEU A 91 -15.33 10.91 -16.93
N LYS A 92 -15.38 9.93 -17.85
CA LYS A 92 -16.18 10.00 -19.09
C LYS A 92 -17.66 10.11 -18.80
N ASN A 93 -18.13 9.47 -17.74
CA ASN A 93 -19.52 9.53 -17.27
C ASN A 93 -19.82 10.78 -16.43
N GLY A 94 -18.85 11.69 -16.28
CA GLY A 94 -19.03 12.98 -15.58
C GLY A 94 -18.58 12.98 -14.12
N ASN A 95 -18.22 11.84 -13.55
CA ASN A 95 -17.69 11.81 -12.18
C ASN A 95 -16.25 12.30 -12.11
N ARG A 96 -16.07 13.55 -11.67
CA ARG A 96 -14.76 14.18 -11.47
C ARG A 96 -14.17 13.94 -10.09
N SER A 97 -14.90 13.30 -9.20
CA SER A 97 -14.45 12.94 -7.85
C SER A 97 -13.32 11.92 -7.90
N ILE A 98 -12.50 11.87 -6.85
CA ILE A 98 -11.55 10.76 -6.61
C ILE A 98 -12.25 9.54 -6.02
N LEU A 99 -13.48 9.70 -5.48
CA LEU A 99 -14.33 8.61 -5.04
C LEU A 99 -15.21 8.19 -6.23
N SER A 100 -15.14 6.92 -6.62
CA SER A 100 -16.02 6.38 -7.66
C SER A 100 -17.49 6.40 -7.22
N GLU A 101 -18.41 6.40 -8.16
CA GLU A 101 -19.86 6.31 -7.85
C GLU A 101 -20.15 5.06 -7.04
N LYS A 102 -19.58 3.91 -7.43
CA LYS A 102 -19.75 2.66 -6.68
C LYS A 102 -19.21 2.73 -5.25
N LEU A 103 -18.08 3.40 -5.03
CA LEU A 103 -17.55 3.58 -3.68
C LEU A 103 -18.46 4.49 -2.85
N GLN A 104 -18.99 5.57 -3.44
CA GLN A 104 -19.91 6.47 -2.76
C GLN A 104 -21.21 5.74 -2.36
N GLU A 105 -21.78 4.94 -3.26
CA GLU A 105 -22.94 4.08 -2.98
C GLU A 105 -22.68 3.14 -1.79
N LEU A 106 -21.56 2.41 -1.82
CA LEU A 106 -21.21 1.47 -0.75
C LEU A 106 -20.96 2.18 0.59
N ILE A 107 -20.38 3.39 0.58
CA ILE A 107 -20.21 4.20 1.79
C ILE A 107 -21.58 4.56 2.36
N GLU A 108 -22.50 5.03 1.52
CA GLU A 108 -23.85 5.42 1.96
C GLU A 108 -24.63 4.24 2.54
N ASP A 109 -24.58 3.09 1.88
CA ASP A 109 -25.20 1.85 2.36
C ASP A 109 -24.68 1.44 3.73
N ARG A 110 -23.34 1.46 3.93
CA ARG A 110 -22.74 1.09 5.22
C ARG A 110 -23.03 2.09 6.33
N LEU A 111 -23.05 3.39 6.00
CA LEU A 111 -23.45 4.42 6.96
C LEU A 111 -24.90 4.26 7.41
N ASN A 112 -25.82 3.96 6.47
CA ASN A 112 -27.22 3.70 6.79
C ASN A 112 -27.38 2.45 7.65
N ALA A 113 -26.57 1.42 7.42
CA ALA A 113 -26.50 0.21 8.24
C ALA A 113 -25.80 0.42 9.60
N LYS A 114 -25.24 1.62 9.86
CA LYS A 114 -24.42 1.97 11.05
C LYS A 114 -23.18 1.06 11.20
N GLU A 115 -22.62 0.64 10.08
CA GLU A 115 -21.42 -0.17 10.02
C GLU A 115 -20.17 0.71 9.88
N GLN A 116 -19.01 0.13 10.18
CA GLN A 116 -17.73 0.80 10.05
C GLN A 116 -17.18 0.67 8.62
N ILE A 117 -16.46 1.70 8.18
CA ILE A 117 -15.86 1.78 6.85
C ILE A 117 -14.38 2.11 7.01
N MET A 118 -13.52 1.39 6.32
CA MET A 118 -12.09 1.69 6.26
C MET A 118 -11.73 2.11 4.84
N LEU A 119 -11.26 3.35 4.67
CA LEU A 119 -10.69 3.84 3.43
C LEU A 119 -9.18 3.70 3.50
N PHE A 120 -8.62 2.77 2.74
CA PHE A 120 -7.18 2.55 2.69
C PHE A 120 -6.56 3.27 1.51
N LEU A 121 -5.59 4.13 1.80
CA LEU A 121 -4.84 4.89 0.81
C LEU A 121 -3.41 4.37 0.73
N ASN A 122 -3.13 3.49 -0.21
CA ASN A 122 -1.78 2.94 -0.43
C ASN A 122 -0.90 3.95 -1.18
N ARG A 123 -0.57 5.07 -0.52
CA ARG A 123 0.29 6.08 -1.10
C ARG A 123 1.34 6.55 -0.11
N ARG A 124 2.56 6.05 -0.29
CA ARG A 124 3.74 6.61 0.39
C ARG A 124 4.35 7.72 -0.49
N GLY A 125 4.66 8.87 0.10
CA GLY A 125 5.53 9.90 -0.46
C GLY A 125 4.87 11.20 -0.89
N TYR A 126 5.60 12.28 -0.68
CA TYR A 126 5.25 13.67 -1.00
C TYR A 126 5.35 14.02 -2.49
N SER A 127 5.98 13.20 -3.31
CA SER A 127 6.19 13.47 -4.72
C SER A 127 5.03 12.95 -5.56
N GLY A 128 4.16 13.88 -5.99
CA GLY A 128 3.13 13.60 -6.97
C GLY A 128 3.76 13.32 -8.33
N PHE A 129 3.36 12.24 -8.98
CA PHE A 129 3.59 12.11 -10.41
C PHE A 129 2.40 12.70 -11.18
N ILE A 130 2.65 13.12 -12.41
CA ILE A 130 1.59 13.62 -13.29
C ILE A 130 1.01 12.47 -14.10
N SER A 131 -0.31 12.34 -14.07
CA SER A 131 -1.04 11.38 -14.88
C SER A 131 -2.28 12.00 -15.52
N CYS A 132 -2.63 11.47 -16.66
CA CYS A 132 -3.86 11.82 -17.33
C CYS A 132 -5.02 10.96 -16.82
N ARG A 133 -6.10 11.60 -16.35
CA ARG A 133 -7.28 10.87 -15.88
C ARG A 133 -8.09 10.26 -17.02
N GLU A 134 -7.94 10.77 -18.24
CA GLU A 134 -8.73 10.31 -19.39
C GLU A 134 -8.15 9.06 -20.04
N CYS A 135 -6.85 9.03 -20.34
CA CYS A 135 -6.19 7.90 -20.99
C CYS A 135 -5.32 7.05 -20.05
N GLY A 136 -5.01 7.56 -18.84
CA GLY A 136 -4.14 6.88 -17.89
C GLY A 136 -2.64 7.10 -18.14
N HIS A 137 -2.26 7.92 -19.16
CA HIS A 137 -0.86 8.22 -19.44
C HIS A 137 -0.16 8.83 -18.21
N VAL A 138 1.03 8.33 -17.89
CA VAL A 138 1.90 8.86 -16.84
C VAL A 138 3.11 9.51 -17.49
N VAL A 139 3.41 10.75 -17.12
CA VAL A 139 4.58 11.45 -17.65
C VAL A 139 5.84 10.84 -17.08
N LYS A 140 6.66 10.27 -17.95
CA LYS A 140 7.87 9.53 -17.60
C LYS A 140 9.13 10.26 -18.07
N CYS A 141 10.24 9.94 -17.40
CA CYS A 141 11.57 10.36 -17.82
C CYS A 141 11.93 9.66 -19.14
N PRO A 142 12.41 10.39 -20.16
CA PRO A 142 12.78 9.78 -21.44
C PRO A 142 14.04 8.88 -21.34
N HIS A 143 14.87 9.08 -20.31
CA HIS A 143 16.10 8.31 -20.11
C HIS A 143 15.92 7.09 -19.21
N CYS A 144 15.10 7.22 -18.13
CA CYS A 144 14.97 6.19 -17.09
C CYS A 144 13.64 5.45 -17.13
N ASN A 145 12.68 5.91 -17.95
CA ASN A 145 11.31 5.36 -18.03
C ASN A 145 10.53 5.30 -16.69
N VAL A 146 11.00 6.03 -15.67
CA VAL A 146 10.33 6.20 -14.38
C VAL A 146 9.45 7.45 -14.41
N SER A 147 8.41 7.51 -13.59
CA SER A 147 7.55 8.69 -13.48
C SER A 147 8.34 9.90 -12.98
N LEU A 148 8.11 11.06 -13.58
CA LEU A 148 8.67 12.31 -13.11
C LEU A 148 7.92 12.81 -11.88
N SER A 149 8.67 13.34 -10.91
CA SER A 149 8.13 13.96 -9.69
C SER A 149 7.97 15.46 -9.85
N VAL A 150 6.87 16.01 -9.36
CA VAL A 150 6.63 17.46 -9.42
C VAL A 150 7.26 18.12 -8.20
N HIS A 151 8.06 19.15 -8.46
CA HIS A 151 8.70 19.98 -7.44
C HIS A 151 8.05 21.36 -7.32
N LYS A 152 8.30 22.04 -6.21
CA LYS A 152 7.94 23.45 -6.02
C LYS A 152 8.55 24.28 -7.16
N GLY A 153 7.75 25.14 -7.77
CA GLY A 153 8.20 25.96 -8.92
C GLY A 153 7.75 25.42 -10.29
N GLY A 154 6.91 24.37 -10.33
CA GLY A 154 6.29 23.90 -11.58
C GLY A 154 7.23 23.11 -12.49
N LYS A 155 8.31 22.57 -11.96
CA LYS A 155 9.22 21.67 -12.68
C LYS A 155 8.92 20.22 -12.35
N MET A 156 9.12 19.35 -13.32
CA MET A 156 9.08 17.90 -13.18
C MET A 156 10.50 17.36 -13.27
N VAL A 157 10.91 16.56 -12.27
CA VAL A 157 12.30 16.09 -12.10
C VAL A 157 12.34 14.57 -12.01
N CYS A 158 13.32 13.99 -12.65
CA CYS A 158 13.69 12.60 -12.48
C CYS A 158 14.71 12.44 -11.36
N HIS A 159 14.37 11.74 -10.27
CA HIS A 159 15.28 11.51 -9.15
C HIS A 159 16.40 10.49 -9.44
N TYR A 160 16.37 9.84 -10.61
CA TYR A 160 17.43 8.89 -11.01
C TYR A 160 18.54 9.55 -11.80
N CYS A 161 18.20 10.38 -12.80
CA CYS A 161 19.19 10.98 -13.69
C CYS A 161 19.24 12.51 -13.64
N GLY A 162 18.40 13.15 -12.82
CA GLY A 162 18.36 14.62 -12.73
C GLY A 162 17.67 15.31 -13.93
N TYR A 163 17.10 14.57 -14.88
CA TYR A 163 16.36 15.19 -16.00
C TYR A 163 15.23 16.08 -15.50
N GLU A 164 15.13 17.27 -16.06
CA GLU A 164 14.09 18.26 -15.72
C GLU A 164 13.31 18.69 -16.95
N GLN A 165 12.02 18.91 -16.77
CA GLN A 165 11.16 19.55 -17.77
C GLN A 165 10.08 20.40 -17.10
N PRO A 166 9.48 21.37 -17.81
CA PRO A 166 8.32 22.10 -17.32
C PRO A 166 7.12 21.17 -17.06
N LYS A 167 6.25 21.58 -16.14
CA LYS A 167 5.00 20.86 -15.90
C LYS A 167 4.12 20.89 -17.15
N VAL A 168 3.67 19.73 -17.59
CA VAL A 168 2.74 19.62 -18.72
C VAL A 168 1.34 20.04 -18.29
N THR A 169 0.65 20.76 -19.16
CA THR A 169 -0.74 21.25 -19.00
C THR A 169 -1.74 20.46 -19.82
N GLU A 170 -1.25 19.75 -20.83
CA GLU A 170 -2.05 18.88 -21.71
C GLU A 170 -1.36 17.53 -21.85
N CYS A 171 -2.17 16.49 -21.99
CA CYS A 171 -1.66 15.13 -22.11
C CYS A 171 -0.95 14.93 -23.45
N PRO A 172 0.31 14.50 -23.48
CA PRO A 172 1.04 14.29 -24.73
C PRO A 172 0.48 13.13 -25.56
N GLU A 173 -0.29 12.22 -24.97
CA GLU A 173 -0.90 11.08 -25.67
C GLU A 173 -2.27 11.39 -26.26
N CYS A 174 -3.15 12.08 -25.52
CA CYS A 174 -4.54 12.26 -25.94
C CYS A 174 -4.99 13.72 -25.99
N GLY A 175 -4.10 14.69 -25.73
CA GLY A 175 -4.42 16.13 -25.76
C GLY A 175 -5.33 16.60 -24.61
N SER A 176 -5.72 15.72 -23.69
CA SER A 176 -6.65 16.06 -22.63
C SER A 176 -6.05 17.04 -21.62
N ARG A 177 -6.86 18.00 -21.17
CA ARG A 177 -6.52 18.92 -20.06
C ARG A 177 -6.74 18.29 -18.68
N TYR A 178 -7.31 17.09 -18.61
CA TYR A 178 -7.45 16.35 -17.36
C TYR A 178 -6.15 15.60 -16.98
N ILE A 179 -5.02 16.28 -17.19
CA ILE A 179 -3.69 15.83 -16.76
C ILE A 179 -3.26 16.66 -15.57
N GLY A 180 -2.75 16.01 -14.54
CA GLY A 180 -2.33 16.72 -13.35
C GLY A 180 -1.70 15.84 -12.28
N GLU A 181 -1.32 16.49 -11.20
CA GLU A 181 -0.84 15.80 -10.02
C GLU A 181 -1.99 15.11 -9.30
N PHE A 182 -1.91 13.81 -9.17
CA PHE A 182 -2.81 13.06 -8.30
C PHE A 182 -2.25 13.12 -6.87
N ARG A 183 -2.65 14.15 -6.12
CA ARG A 183 -2.31 14.32 -4.71
C ARG A 183 -3.58 14.18 -3.87
N ALA A 184 -4.11 12.98 -3.75
CA ALA A 184 -5.07 12.75 -2.69
C ALA A 184 -4.29 12.32 -1.44
N GLY A 185 -3.92 13.25 -0.59
CA GLY A 185 -3.43 12.96 0.76
C GLY A 185 -4.57 12.54 1.67
N THR A 186 -4.26 11.91 2.79
CA THR A 186 -5.26 11.48 3.79
C THR A 186 -6.14 12.63 4.27
N GLN A 187 -5.57 13.84 4.43
CA GLN A 187 -6.31 15.04 4.78
C GLN A 187 -7.37 15.40 3.73
N GLN A 188 -6.99 15.39 2.46
CA GLN A 188 -7.93 15.73 1.38
C GLN A 188 -9.06 14.71 1.27
N ILE A 189 -8.76 13.42 1.48
CA ILE A 189 -9.79 12.37 1.55
C ILE A 189 -10.73 12.61 2.73
N GLU A 190 -10.19 12.92 3.90
CA GLU A 190 -10.97 13.25 5.09
C GLU A 190 -11.94 14.41 4.82
N ASP A 191 -11.43 15.51 4.24
CA ASP A 191 -12.24 16.70 3.93
C ASP A 191 -13.34 16.38 2.90
N MET A 192 -13.02 15.59 1.87
CA MET A 192 -13.99 15.18 0.86
C MET A 192 -15.08 14.25 1.44
N VAL A 193 -14.71 13.31 2.29
CA VAL A 193 -15.67 12.39 2.94
C VAL A 193 -16.58 13.18 3.87
N LYS A 194 -16.06 14.10 4.68
CA LYS A 194 -16.85 14.99 5.56
C LYS A 194 -17.81 15.88 4.78
N ALA A 195 -17.35 16.44 3.66
CA ALA A 195 -18.20 17.26 2.80
C ALA A 195 -19.33 16.47 2.11
N ARG A 196 -19.02 15.23 1.67
CA ARG A 196 -19.99 14.39 0.95
C ARG A 196 -20.94 13.64 1.84
N PHE A 197 -20.48 13.26 3.05
CA PHE A 197 -21.23 12.49 4.05
C PHE A 197 -21.16 13.18 5.42
N PRO A 198 -21.90 14.29 5.63
CA PRO A 198 -21.82 15.09 6.87
C PRO A 198 -22.19 14.30 8.14
N GLN A 199 -22.97 13.22 7.99
CA GLN A 199 -23.37 12.34 9.09
C GLN A 199 -22.24 11.39 9.53
N ALA A 200 -21.18 11.22 8.72
CA ALA A 200 -20.09 10.31 9.03
C ALA A 200 -19.14 10.88 10.09
N ARG A 201 -18.79 10.08 11.09
CA ARG A 201 -17.69 10.37 12.00
C ARG A 201 -16.40 9.87 11.35
N VAL A 202 -15.54 10.78 10.91
CA VAL A 202 -14.31 10.44 10.19
C VAL A 202 -13.12 10.55 11.13
N LEU A 203 -12.36 9.47 11.24
CA LEU A 203 -11.08 9.40 11.93
C LEU A 203 -9.96 9.18 10.91
N ARG A 204 -8.94 10.03 10.94
CA ARG A 204 -7.76 9.89 10.10
C ARG A 204 -6.62 9.25 10.88
N MET A 205 -6.02 8.22 10.28
CA MET A 205 -4.80 7.59 10.79
C MET A 205 -3.69 7.69 9.75
N ASP A 206 -2.67 8.47 10.05
CA ASP A 206 -1.45 8.59 9.27
C ASP A 206 -0.25 8.92 10.16
N MET A 207 0.94 8.99 9.57
CA MET A 207 2.18 9.29 10.29
C MET A 207 2.14 10.61 11.07
N ASP A 208 1.34 11.58 10.64
CA ASP A 208 1.27 12.88 11.31
C ASP A 208 0.31 12.85 12.51
N THR A 209 -0.75 12.04 12.42
CA THR A 209 -1.74 11.90 13.50
C THR A 209 -1.32 10.88 14.56
N THR A 210 -0.42 9.94 14.23
CA THR A 210 0.00 8.84 15.12
C THR A 210 1.39 8.99 15.72
N LYS A 211 2.03 10.17 15.61
CA LYS A 211 3.37 10.44 16.15
C LYS A 211 3.46 10.47 17.68
N LYS A 212 2.36 10.74 18.35
CA LYS A 212 2.34 10.80 19.82
C LYS A 212 2.11 9.40 20.39
N LYS A 213 2.81 9.07 21.47
CA LYS A 213 2.56 7.87 22.27
C LYS A 213 1.08 7.94 22.73
N ASP A 214 0.34 6.85 22.59
CA ASP A 214 -1.09 6.73 22.94
C ASP A 214 -2.08 7.45 21.96
N SER A 215 -1.68 7.70 20.71
CA SER A 215 -2.57 8.27 19.67
C SER A 215 -3.24 7.21 18.78
N HIS A 216 -3.25 5.95 19.22
CA HIS A 216 -3.89 4.83 18.51
C HIS A 216 -5.26 4.49 19.09
#